data_f4c3d45bfd222abb421cc99259974482
#
_entry.id   f4c3d45bfd222abb421cc99259974482
#
_cell.length_a   1.000
_cell.length_b   1.000
_cell.length_c   1.000
_cell.angle_alpha   90.00
_cell.angle_beta   90.00
_cell.angle_gamma   90.00
#
_symmetry.space_group_name_H-M   'P 1'
#
loop_
_entity.id
_entity.type
_entity.pdbx_description
1 polymer ?
#
loop_
_entity_poly.entity_id
_entity_poly.type
_entity_poly.pdbx_seq_one_letter_code
_entity_poly.pdbx_strand_id
1 'polypeptide(L)'
;MKLKSKLLIIAGSDSSGGAGIQADIKTATALGVYAMTAITAITAQNTTGVKSIVSIPPREIFKQISFSVQDIKPSSVKIGMLHNVGVIKEVIKAIKKHKLKNIVIDPVMVAKGGQRLISNSSINFLREKLFPYALLVTPNIPEAEALIKKNIKTLDDIIKAGKQILKFGPKFVLIKGGHINKSIIEDVLISKNNIKIFKNKKIKTKNTHGTGCTLSSAIASFISRNYNMNESCRRSIQYVHKAILLNPKFGRGHGPINHMALLN
;
A
#
# COMPACT_ATOMS: atom_id res chain seq x y z
N MET A 1 3.20 19.96 -18.07
CA MET A 1 2.25 18.81 -18.08
C MET A 1 1.01 19.17 -17.25
N LYS A 2 -0.21 19.14 -17.82
CA LYS A 2 -1.45 19.49 -17.07
C LYS A 2 -1.83 18.30 -16.17
N LEU A 3 -1.76 18.49 -14.84
CA LEU A 3 -2.15 17.48 -13.85
C LEU A 3 -3.68 17.31 -13.89
N LYS A 4 -4.17 16.16 -14.36
CA LYS A 4 -5.61 15.85 -14.43
C LYS A 4 -6.05 14.81 -13.37
N SER A 5 -5.11 14.05 -12.81
CA SER A 5 -5.39 12.94 -11.90
C SER A 5 -5.03 13.32 -10.47
N LYS A 6 -5.88 12.92 -9.52
CA LYS A 6 -5.77 13.26 -8.10
C LYS A 6 -5.89 12.01 -7.24
N LEU A 7 -4.94 11.82 -6.34
CA LEU A 7 -4.87 10.70 -5.41
C LEU A 7 -5.01 11.21 -3.98
N LEU A 8 -5.94 10.65 -3.20
CA LEU A 8 -5.98 10.81 -1.76
C LEU A 8 -5.18 9.68 -1.11
N ILE A 9 -4.22 10.03 -0.26
CA ILE A 9 -3.37 9.11 0.49
C ILE A 9 -3.77 9.20 1.97
N ILE A 10 -4.13 8.06 2.58
CA ILE A 10 -4.48 7.93 3.99
C ILE A 10 -3.48 6.96 4.60
N ALA A 11 -2.47 7.44 5.31
CA ALA A 11 -1.39 6.60 5.84
C ALA A 11 -0.61 7.27 6.99
N GLY A 12 0.23 6.50 7.66
CA GLY A 12 1.19 7.01 8.64
C GLY A 12 2.38 7.70 7.99
N SER A 13 3.02 8.58 8.74
CA SER A 13 4.23 9.30 8.34
C SER A 13 5.49 8.52 8.74
N ASP A 14 6.42 8.34 7.82
CA ASP A 14 7.78 7.84 8.04
C ASP A 14 8.76 9.00 8.00
N SER A 15 9.32 9.39 9.16
CA SER A 15 10.24 10.52 9.28
C SER A 15 11.53 10.35 8.47
N SER A 16 11.93 9.11 8.15
CA SER A 16 13.09 8.84 7.29
C SER A 16 12.78 9.02 5.80
N GLY A 17 11.51 9.17 5.43
CA GLY A 17 11.08 9.46 4.07
C GLY A 17 11.08 8.27 3.11
N GLY A 18 11.35 7.05 3.59
CA GLY A 18 11.46 5.84 2.75
C GLY A 18 10.15 5.10 2.53
N ALA A 19 9.19 5.24 3.45
CA ALA A 19 7.88 4.57 3.41
C ALA A 19 6.74 5.54 3.75
N GLY A 20 5.56 5.03 4.08
CA GLY A 20 4.41 5.81 4.52
C GLY A 20 4.02 6.91 3.53
N ILE A 21 3.43 7.98 4.07
CA ILE A 21 2.95 9.14 3.29
C ILE A 21 4.07 9.75 2.42
N GLN A 22 5.31 9.76 2.88
CA GLN A 22 6.44 10.33 2.15
C GLN A 22 6.75 9.53 0.88
N ALA A 23 6.80 8.21 0.96
CA ALA A 23 6.96 7.34 -0.21
C ALA A 23 5.77 7.47 -1.16
N ASP A 24 4.57 7.57 -0.61
CA ASP A 24 3.32 7.67 -1.37
C ASP A 24 3.27 8.99 -2.18
N ILE A 25 3.61 10.12 -1.56
CA ILE A 25 3.69 11.44 -2.23
C ILE A 25 4.75 11.41 -3.33
N LYS A 26 5.99 10.96 -3.00
CA LYS A 26 7.08 10.85 -3.97
C LYS A 26 6.68 10.01 -5.18
N THR A 27 6.01 8.88 -4.93
CA THR A 27 5.51 7.98 -5.99
C THR A 27 4.46 8.67 -6.85
N ALA A 28 3.45 9.27 -6.26
CA ALA A 28 2.38 9.95 -7.00
C ALA A 28 2.96 11.10 -7.85
N THR A 29 3.85 11.90 -7.28
CA THR A 29 4.53 13.01 -7.97
C THR A 29 5.39 12.52 -9.14
N ALA A 30 6.20 11.48 -8.95
CA ALA A 30 7.01 10.88 -10.02
C ALA A 30 6.16 10.31 -11.17
N LEU A 31 4.92 9.89 -10.88
CA LEU A 31 3.95 9.39 -11.86
C LEU A 31 3.03 10.49 -12.42
N GLY A 32 3.27 11.76 -12.09
CA GLY A 32 2.49 12.90 -12.60
C GLY A 32 1.07 12.98 -12.04
N VAL A 33 0.86 12.58 -10.79
CA VAL A 33 -0.42 12.61 -10.10
C VAL A 33 -0.36 13.58 -8.92
N TYR A 34 -1.39 14.44 -8.77
CA TYR A 34 -1.50 15.32 -7.61
C TYR A 34 -1.89 14.51 -6.36
N ALA A 35 -1.09 14.61 -5.31
CA ALA A 35 -1.28 13.88 -4.06
C ALA A 35 -1.88 14.78 -2.97
N MET A 36 -3.03 14.36 -2.42
CA MET A 36 -3.60 14.87 -1.17
C MET A 36 -3.35 13.86 -0.06
N THR A 37 -3.26 14.30 1.19
CA THR A 37 -2.91 13.43 2.30
C THR A 37 -3.84 13.58 3.50
N ALA A 38 -4.04 12.46 4.23
CA ALA A 38 -4.55 12.42 5.59
C ALA A 38 -3.60 11.56 6.43
N ILE A 39 -2.92 12.16 7.40
CA ILE A 39 -1.93 11.48 8.24
C ILE A 39 -2.64 10.75 9.37
N THR A 40 -2.38 9.44 9.52
CA THR A 40 -3.01 8.59 10.53
C THR A 40 -2.17 8.42 11.81
N ALA A 41 -0.85 8.51 11.68
CA ALA A 41 0.10 8.47 12.78
C ALA A 41 1.41 9.12 12.35
N ILE A 42 2.20 9.58 13.32
CA ILE A 42 3.56 10.07 13.13
C ILE A 42 4.52 9.04 13.73
N THR A 43 5.62 8.73 13.04
CA THR A 43 6.66 7.85 13.57
C THR A 43 7.99 8.58 13.71
N ALA A 44 8.74 8.27 14.77
CA ALA A 44 10.16 8.50 14.81
C ALA A 44 10.85 7.24 14.27
N GLN A 45 11.23 7.29 13.02
CA GLN A 45 11.70 6.13 12.25
C GLN A 45 12.95 6.47 11.44
N ASN A 46 13.82 5.47 11.27
CA ASN A 46 14.95 5.51 10.36
C ASN A 46 15.14 4.15 9.68
N THR A 47 16.25 3.96 8.95
CA THR A 47 16.53 2.71 8.22
C THR A 47 16.78 1.49 9.11
N THR A 48 17.03 1.69 10.42
CA THR A 48 17.29 0.60 11.38
C THR A 48 16.04 0.18 12.15
N GLY A 49 14.99 1.01 12.22
CA GLY A 49 13.74 0.67 12.90
C GLY A 49 12.86 1.86 13.26
N VAL A 50 11.80 1.58 13.99
CA VAL A 50 10.83 2.55 14.52
C VAL A 50 11.05 2.70 16.04
N LYS A 51 11.30 3.92 16.49
CA LYS A 51 11.52 4.23 17.92
C LYS A 51 10.20 4.55 18.64
N SER A 52 9.29 5.27 17.98
CA SER A 52 8.00 5.64 18.56
C SER A 52 6.94 5.83 17.48
N ILE A 53 5.67 5.68 17.89
CA ILE A 53 4.47 5.90 17.05
C ILE A 53 3.50 6.74 17.86
N VAL A 54 3.08 7.88 17.30
CA VAL A 54 2.04 8.75 17.87
C VAL A 54 0.85 8.73 16.93
N SER A 55 -0.28 8.20 17.38
CA SER A 55 -1.52 8.16 16.61
C SER A 55 -2.14 9.55 16.53
N ILE A 56 -2.57 9.97 15.34
CA ILE A 56 -3.41 11.16 15.19
C ILE A 56 -4.82 10.84 15.72
N PRO A 57 -5.48 11.76 16.46
CA PRO A 57 -6.84 11.55 16.94
C PRO A 57 -7.78 11.19 15.78
N PRO A 58 -8.60 10.12 15.91
CA PRO A 58 -9.44 9.62 14.80
C PRO A 58 -10.35 10.69 14.18
N ARG A 59 -10.94 11.56 14.99
CA ARG A 59 -11.77 12.68 14.51
C ARG A 59 -11.00 13.65 13.65
N GLU A 60 -9.72 13.89 13.93
CA GLU A 60 -8.87 14.77 13.14
C GLU A 60 -8.54 14.16 11.77
N ILE A 61 -8.36 12.84 11.71
CA ILE A 61 -8.20 12.11 10.44
C ILE A 61 -9.44 12.28 9.55
N PHE A 62 -10.63 12.15 10.15
CA PHE A 62 -11.88 12.39 9.43
C PHE A 62 -11.97 13.82 8.87
N LYS A 63 -11.54 14.83 9.65
CA LYS A 63 -11.50 16.23 9.19
C LYS A 63 -10.52 16.42 8.03
N GLN A 64 -9.28 15.90 8.14
CA GLN A 64 -8.28 15.97 7.05
C GLN A 64 -8.87 15.42 5.74
N ILE A 65 -9.48 14.22 5.79
CA ILE A 65 -10.11 13.60 4.62
C ILE A 65 -11.25 14.49 4.10
N SER A 66 -12.15 14.92 4.98
CA SER A 66 -13.35 15.66 4.58
C SER A 66 -13.02 17.00 3.95
N PHE A 67 -12.13 17.78 4.54
CA PHE A 67 -11.73 19.09 4.00
C PHE A 67 -11.07 18.96 2.63
N SER A 68 -10.12 18.02 2.49
CA SER A 68 -9.45 17.80 1.21
C SER A 68 -10.42 17.34 0.11
N VAL A 69 -11.34 16.42 0.44
CA VAL A 69 -12.26 15.83 -0.54
C VAL A 69 -13.38 16.80 -0.94
N GLN A 70 -13.82 17.68 -0.05
CA GLN A 70 -14.85 18.68 -0.34
C GLN A 70 -14.39 19.66 -1.41
N ASP A 71 -13.12 20.03 -1.40
CA ASP A 71 -12.52 20.96 -2.35
C ASP A 71 -11.93 20.22 -3.56
N ILE A 72 -11.01 19.28 -3.33
CA ILE A 72 -10.29 18.56 -4.38
C ILE A 72 -10.79 17.11 -4.43
N LYS A 73 -11.75 16.80 -5.30
CA LYS A 73 -12.32 15.45 -5.44
C LYS A 73 -11.27 14.47 -5.97
N PRO A 74 -10.88 13.42 -5.21
CA PRO A 74 -9.90 12.42 -5.67
C PRO A 74 -10.48 11.49 -6.73
N SER A 75 -9.64 11.08 -7.68
CA SER A 75 -9.97 10.05 -8.69
C SER A 75 -9.76 8.63 -8.15
N SER A 76 -8.85 8.48 -7.18
CA SER A 76 -8.57 7.24 -6.46
C SER A 76 -8.11 7.53 -5.03
N VAL A 77 -8.09 6.48 -4.20
CA VAL A 77 -7.64 6.56 -2.80
C VAL A 77 -6.63 5.45 -2.54
N LYS A 78 -5.50 5.78 -1.91
CA LYS A 78 -4.59 4.79 -1.33
C LYS A 78 -4.70 4.82 0.18
N ILE A 79 -4.91 3.67 0.79
CA ILE A 79 -4.93 3.49 2.24
C ILE A 79 -3.74 2.62 2.64
N GLY A 80 -2.91 3.11 3.57
CA GLY A 80 -1.80 2.38 4.17
C GLY A 80 -2.02 2.07 5.64
N MET A 81 -1.04 2.36 6.51
CA MET A 81 -1.12 2.09 7.94
C MET A 81 -2.25 2.86 8.63
N LEU A 82 -3.14 2.15 9.34
CA LEU A 82 -4.27 2.72 10.08
C LEU A 82 -4.19 2.53 11.60
N HIS A 83 -3.08 2.02 12.11
CA HIS A 83 -2.70 1.84 13.52
C HIS A 83 -3.74 1.19 14.45
N ASN A 84 -5.00 1.69 14.56
CA ASN A 84 -6.02 1.19 15.50
C ASN A 84 -7.45 1.21 14.94
N VAL A 85 -8.36 0.54 15.64
CA VAL A 85 -9.80 0.41 15.28
C VAL A 85 -10.48 1.77 15.16
N GLY A 86 -10.16 2.73 16.04
CA GLY A 86 -10.75 4.07 16.00
C GLY A 86 -10.46 4.81 14.70
N VAL A 87 -9.22 4.73 14.24
CA VAL A 87 -8.79 5.28 12.95
C VAL A 87 -9.54 4.60 11.80
N ILE A 88 -9.62 3.26 11.81
CA ILE A 88 -10.34 2.51 10.77
C ILE A 88 -11.82 2.93 10.69
N LYS A 89 -12.49 3.10 11.84
CA LYS A 89 -13.89 3.54 11.91
C LYS A 89 -14.10 4.91 11.25
N GLU A 90 -13.23 5.88 11.54
CA GLU A 90 -13.37 7.24 10.97
C GLU A 90 -13.02 7.27 9.47
N VAL A 91 -12.07 6.45 9.02
CA VAL A 91 -11.79 6.27 7.58
C VAL A 91 -13.01 5.68 6.86
N ILE A 92 -13.64 4.63 7.41
CA ILE A 92 -14.88 4.05 6.84
C ILE A 92 -16.00 5.10 6.79
N LYS A 93 -16.17 5.88 7.85
CA LYS A 93 -17.15 6.97 7.91
C LYS A 93 -16.91 8.00 6.80
N ALA A 94 -15.66 8.40 6.57
CA ALA A 94 -15.29 9.30 5.49
C ALA A 94 -15.56 8.69 4.10
N ILE A 95 -15.21 7.41 3.89
CA ILE A 95 -15.50 6.69 2.63
C ILE A 95 -16.99 6.73 2.32
N LYS A 96 -17.84 6.42 3.29
CA LYS A 96 -19.30 6.43 3.14
C LYS A 96 -19.84 7.84 2.87
N LYS A 97 -19.46 8.81 3.70
CA LYS A 97 -19.95 10.20 3.61
C LYS A 97 -19.62 10.82 2.26
N HIS A 98 -18.40 10.63 1.77
CA HIS A 98 -17.91 11.26 0.54
C HIS A 98 -18.00 10.34 -0.69
N LYS A 99 -18.57 9.12 -0.53
CA LYS A 99 -18.73 8.13 -1.60
C LYS A 99 -17.42 7.89 -2.36
N LEU A 100 -16.30 7.74 -1.61
CA LEU A 100 -14.98 7.54 -2.18
C LEU A 100 -14.91 6.24 -2.97
N LYS A 101 -14.23 6.27 -4.12
CA LYS A 101 -14.13 5.13 -5.07
C LYS A 101 -12.68 4.82 -5.38
N ASN A 102 -12.45 3.71 -6.11
CA ASN A 102 -11.12 3.29 -6.56
C ASN A 102 -10.10 3.20 -5.41
N ILE A 103 -10.51 2.49 -4.34
CA ILE A 103 -9.74 2.39 -3.10
C ILE A 103 -8.74 1.24 -3.19
N VAL A 104 -7.45 1.55 -3.08
CA VAL A 104 -6.35 0.59 -2.97
C VAL A 104 -5.88 0.54 -1.52
N ILE A 105 -5.94 -0.64 -0.90
CA ILE A 105 -5.55 -0.86 0.50
C ILE A 105 -4.26 -1.68 0.55
N ASP A 106 -3.20 -1.10 1.10
CA ASP A 106 -2.00 -1.81 1.52
C ASP A 106 -2.14 -2.14 3.01
N PRO A 107 -2.40 -3.40 3.39
CA PRO A 107 -2.74 -3.77 4.76
C PRO A 107 -1.47 -3.89 5.62
N VAL A 108 -0.77 -2.77 5.81
CA VAL A 108 0.52 -2.72 6.52
C VAL A 108 0.34 -3.17 7.97
N MET A 109 0.98 -4.28 8.36
CA MET A 109 0.88 -4.86 9.69
C MET A 109 2.18 -4.74 10.50
N VAL A 110 3.33 -4.78 9.81
CA VAL A 110 4.66 -4.78 10.42
C VAL A 110 5.57 -3.83 9.67
N ALA A 111 6.33 -3.03 10.39
CA ALA A 111 7.40 -2.19 9.81
C ALA A 111 8.54 -3.05 9.27
N LYS A 112 9.35 -2.51 8.36
CA LYS A 112 10.51 -3.22 7.78
C LYS A 112 11.51 -3.71 8.85
N GLY A 113 11.60 -3.04 9.97
CA GLY A 113 12.41 -3.42 11.14
C GLY A 113 11.79 -4.50 12.05
N GLY A 114 10.65 -5.10 11.67
CA GLY A 114 9.96 -6.14 12.46
C GLY A 114 8.99 -5.60 13.53
N GLN A 115 8.91 -4.30 13.74
CA GLN A 115 7.99 -3.72 14.72
C GLN A 115 6.55 -3.81 14.25
N ARG A 116 5.68 -4.31 15.12
CA ARG A 116 4.25 -4.40 14.87
C ARG A 116 3.60 -3.02 14.88
N LEU A 117 2.83 -2.71 13.84
CA LEU A 117 2.16 -1.43 13.62
C LEU A 117 0.67 -1.44 13.91
N ILE A 118 0.06 -2.62 14.02
CA ILE A 118 -1.37 -2.82 14.18
C ILE A 118 -1.67 -4.03 15.08
N SER A 119 -2.70 -3.96 15.90
CA SER A 119 -3.13 -5.07 16.78
C SER A 119 -3.92 -6.14 16.01
N ASN A 120 -4.03 -7.37 16.58
CA ASN A 120 -4.85 -8.44 15.98
C ASN A 120 -6.32 -8.06 15.86
N SER A 121 -6.87 -7.37 16.86
CA SER A 121 -8.26 -6.88 16.81
C SER A 121 -8.47 -5.90 15.66
N SER A 122 -7.49 -5.02 15.41
CA SER A 122 -7.54 -4.06 14.30
C SER A 122 -7.40 -4.75 12.94
N ILE A 123 -6.60 -5.83 12.82
CA ILE A 123 -6.50 -6.64 11.59
C ILE A 123 -7.85 -7.28 11.26
N ASN A 124 -8.52 -7.89 12.24
CA ASN A 124 -9.84 -8.48 12.05
C ASN A 124 -10.87 -7.41 11.64
N PHE A 125 -10.87 -6.27 12.31
CA PHE A 125 -11.77 -5.16 12.00
C PHE A 125 -11.53 -4.59 10.61
N LEU A 126 -10.28 -4.40 10.20
CA LEU A 126 -9.87 -3.97 8.86
C LEU A 126 -10.39 -4.94 7.80
N ARG A 127 -10.15 -6.25 7.99
CA ARG A 127 -10.59 -7.30 7.08
C ARG A 127 -12.12 -7.32 6.91
N GLU A 128 -12.87 -7.24 8.02
CA GLU A 128 -14.33 -7.41 8.00
C GLU A 128 -15.08 -6.13 7.63
N LYS A 129 -14.55 -4.96 7.98
CA LYS A 129 -15.28 -3.70 7.87
C LYS A 129 -14.75 -2.75 6.80
N LEU A 130 -13.44 -2.81 6.47
CA LEU A 130 -12.85 -1.90 5.48
C LEU A 130 -12.67 -2.56 4.11
N PHE A 131 -12.28 -3.84 4.03
CA PHE A 131 -12.06 -4.54 2.75
C PHE A 131 -13.28 -4.54 1.82
N PRO A 132 -14.55 -4.57 2.29
CA PRO A 132 -15.71 -4.45 1.40
C PRO A 132 -15.75 -3.19 0.54
N TYR A 133 -15.02 -2.13 0.92
CA TYR A 133 -14.91 -0.89 0.14
C TYR A 133 -13.73 -0.89 -0.84
N ALA A 134 -12.84 -1.88 -0.77
CA ALA A 134 -11.64 -1.92 -1.57
C ALA A 134 -11.89 -2.33 -3.02
N LEU A 135 -11.33 -1.58 -3.96
CA LEU A 135 -11.13 -2.06 -5.32
C LEU A 135 -10.01 -3.10 -5.37
N LEU A 136 -8.90 -2.85 -4.64
CA LEU A 136 -7.74 -3.72 -4.58
C LEU A 136 -7.18 -3.76 -3.16
N VAL A 137 -6.76 -4.95 -2.72
CA VAL A 137 -5.93 -5.15 -1.51
C VAL A 137 -4.59 -5.75 -1.93
N THR A 138 -3.46 -5.23 -1.36
CA THR A 138 -2.11 -5.59 -1.80
C THR A 138 -1.26 -6.22 -0.68
N PRO A 139 -1.64 -7.35 -0.07
CA PRO A 139 -0.88 -7.97 1.01
C PRO A 139 0.42 -8.61 0.48
N ASN A 140 1.48 -8.57 1.29
CA ASN A 140 2.61 -9.48 1.14
C ASN A 140 2.27 -10.85 1.73
N ILE A 141 3.19 -11.87 1.60
CA ILE A 141 2.94 -13.22 2.10
C ILE A 141 2.63 -13.21 3.61
N PRO A 142 3.44 -12.64 4.52
CA PRO A 142 3.12 -12.60 5.95
C PRO A 142 1.78 -11.90 6.27
N GLU A 143 1.45 -10.84 5.57
CA GLU A 143 0.16 -10.15 5.71
C GLU A 143 -1.01 -11.02 5.24
N ALA A 144 -0.84 -11.73 4.12
CA ALA A 144 -1.85 -12.67 3.63
C ALA A 144 -2.05 -13.83 4.60
N GLU A 145 -0.98 -14.41 5.15
CA GLU A 145 -1.04 -15.46 6.19
C GLU A 145 -1.80 -14.98 7.43
N ALA A 146 -1.52 -13.77 7.90
CA ALA A 146 -2.22 -13.16 9.04
C ALA A 146 -3.73 -12.94 8.76
N LEU A 147 -4.08 -12.56 7.52
CA LEU A 147 -5.47 -12.35 7.10
C LEU A 147 -6.27 -13.65 7.04
N ILE A 148 -5.67 -14.74 6.54
CA ILE A 148 -6.37 -16.02 6.36
C ILE A 148 -6.08 -17.05 7.46
N LYS A 149 -5.13 -16.78 8.35
CA LYS A 149 -4.65 -17.65 9.44
C LYS A 149 -4.14 -19.01 8.92
N LYS A 150 -3.40 -18.99 7.81
CA LYS A 150 -2.80 -20.19 7.18
C LYS A 150 -1.44 -19.83 6.59
N ASN A 151 -0.51 -20.77 6.60
CA ASN A 151 0.81 -20.62 5.97
C ASN A 151 0.73 -20.69 4.45
N ILE A 152 1.59 -19.95 3.78
CA ILE A 152 1.70 -19.83 2.32
C ILE A 152 3.14 -20.19 1.92
N LYS A 153 3.31 -21.31 1.23
CA LYS A 153 4.63 -21.83 0.82
C LYS A 153 4.80 -21.96 -0.68
N THR A 154 3.70 -22.15 -1.41
CA THR A 154 3.69 -22.43 -2.84
C THR A 154 2.88 -21.36 -3.61
N LEU A 155 3.04 -21.36 -4.94
CA LEU A 155 2.21 -20.51 -5.82
C LEU A 155 0.72 -20.88 -5.70
N ASP A 156 0.40 -22.17 -5.55
CA ASP A 156 -0.97 -22.64 -5.36
C ASP A 156 -1.56 -22.12 -4.03
N ASP A 157 -0.75 -22.10 -2.96
CA ASP A 157 -1.17 -21.49 -1.69
C ASP A 157 -1.44 -19.99 -1.83
N ILE A 158 -0.62 -19.26 -2.60
CA ILE A 158 -0.86 -17.84 -2.92
C ILE A 158 -2.22 -17.68 -3.59
N ILE A 159 -2.52 -18.49 -4.60
CA ILE A 159 -3.79 -18.45 -5.33
C ILE A 159 -4.98 -18.76 -4.39
N LYS A 160 -4.87 -19.79 -3.57
CA LYS A 160 -5.89 -20.16 -2.56
C LYS A 160 -6.10 -19.04 -1.55
N ALA A 161 -5.02 -18.44 -1.05
CA ALA A 161 -5.05 -17.31 -0.13
C ALA A 161 -5.77 -16.10 -0.74
N GLY A 162 -5.43 -15.73 -1.97
CA GLY A 162 -6.07 -14.63 -2.66
C GLY A 162 -7.56 -14.85 -2.88
N LYS A 163 -7.98 -16.06 -3.27
CA LYS A 163 -9.40 -16.44 -3.36
C LYS A 163 -10.12 -16.37 -2.01
N GLN A 164 -9.42 -16.70 -0.91
CA GLN A 164 -9.99 -16.56 0.43
C GLN A 164 -10.11 -15.10 0.85
N ILE A 165 -9.12 -14.25 0.55
CA ILE A 165 -9.16 -12.81 0.84
C ILE A 165 -10.27 -12.11 0.02
N LEU A 166 -10.52 -12.52 -1.22
CA LEU A 166 -11.64 -11.99 -2.02
C LEU A 166 -13.01 -12.17 -1.33
N LYS A 167 -13.20 -13.21 -0.53
CA LYS A 167 -14.44 -13.42 0.24
C LYS A 167 -14.70 -12.35 1.29
N PHE A 168 -13.70 -11.56 1.67
CA PHE A 168 -13.86 -10.40 2.55
C PHE A 168 -14.33 -9.13 1.83
N GLY A 169 -14.62 -9.21 0.51
CA GLY A 169 -15.30 -8.17 -0.23
C GLY A 169 -14.50 -7.32 -1.23
N PRO A 170 -13.16 -7.32 -1.28
CA PRO A 170 -12.43 -6.56 -2.29
C PRO A 170 -12.70 -7.14 -3.69
N LYS A 171 -12.64 -6.30 -4.73
CA LYS A 171 -12.82 -6.77 -6.11
C LYS A 171 -11.59 -7.48 -6.66
N PHE A 172 -10.40 -7.07 -6.22
CA PHE A 172 -9.11 -7.64 -6.60
C PHE A 172 -8.21 -7.82 -5.38
N VAL A 173 -7.32 -8.81 -5.46
CA VAL A 173 -6.24 -9.04 -4.48
C VAL A 173 -4.93 -9.21 -5.24
N LEU A 174 -3.90 -8.43 -4.91
CA LEU A 174 -2.54 -8.61 -5.41
C LEU A 174 -1.65 -9.12 -4.27
N ILE A 175 -1.32 -10.40 -4.26
CA ILE A 175 -0.38 -10.96 -3.27
C ILE A 175 1.05 -10.79 -3.80
N LYS A 176 1.88 -10.09 -3.00
CA LYS A 176 3.28 -9.78 -3.32
C LYS A 176 4.17 -11.00 -2.98
N GLY A 177 4.77 -11.63 -3.99
CA GLY A 177 5.53 -12.89 -3.85
C GLY A 177 6.97 -12.74 -3.33
N GLY A 178 7.42 -11.53 -3.05
CA GLY A 178 8.82 -11.24 -2.72
C GLY A 178 9.40 -11.90 -1.45
N HIS A 179 8.57 -12.51 -0.61
CA HIS A 179 8.97 -13.21 0.62
C HIS A 179 9.31 -14.69 0.40
N ILE A 180 8.94 -15.27 -0.74
CA ILE A 180 9.36 -16.63 -1.09
C ILE A 180 10.83 -16.60 -1.54
N ASN A 181 11.62 -17.55 -1.02
CA ASN A 181 13.06 -17.58 -1.31
C ASN A 181 13.33 -18.21 -2.70
N LYS A 182 13.04 -17.45 -3.76
CA LYS A 182 13.26 -17.82 -5.17
C LYS A 182 14.03 -16.72 -5.88
N SER A 183 14.68 -17.05 -6.99
CA SER A 183 15.35 -16.09 -7.89
C SER A 183 14.36 -15.25 -8.69
N ILE A 184 13.11 -15.72 -8.83
CA ILE A 184 12.02 -15.03 -9.51
C ILE A 184 10.94 -14.70 -8.48
N ILE A 185 10.51 -13.45 -8.45
CA ILE A 185 9.37 -12.97 -7.70
C ILE A 185 8.12 -13.18 -8.55
N GLU A 186 7.09 -13.77 -7.97
CA GLU A 186 5.78 -14.01 -8.60
C GLU A 186 4.72 -13.25 -7.83
N ASP A 187 4.33 -12.07 -8.32
CA ASP A 187 3.20 -11.31 -7.79
C ASP A 187 1.92 -11.77 -8.47
N VAL A 188 0.90 -12.13 -7.69
CA VAL A 188 -0.31 -12.78 -8.21
C VAL A 188 -1.52 -11.86 -8.00
N LEU A 189 -2.10 -11.38 -9.08
CA LEU A 189 -3.35 -10.63 -9.10
C LEU A 189 -4.51 -11.61 -9.30
N ILE A 190 -5.45 -11.60 -8.35
CA ILE A 190 -6.61 -12.49 -8.30
C ILE A 190 -7.88 -11.66 -8.31
N SER A 191 -8.84 -12.06 -9.14
CA SER A 191 -10.22 -11.58 -9.13
C SER A 191 -11.18 -12.76 -9.13
N LYS A 192 -12.49 -12.51 -9.09
CA LYS A 192 -13.50 -13.59 -9.13
C LYS A 192 -13.30 -14.54 -10.32
N ASN A 193 -12.97 -14.00 -11.50
CA ASN A 193 -12.98 -14.74 -12.77
C ASN A 193 -11.58 -14.87 -13.41
N ASN A 194 -10.54 -14.24 -12.86
CA ASN A 194 -9.23 -14.23 -13.50
C ASN A 194 -8.08 -14.24 -12.49
N ILE A 195 -6.99 -14.88 -12.90
CA ILE A 195 -5.71 -14.91 -12.18
C ILE A 195 -4.64 -14.47 -13.16
N LYS A 196 -3.84 -13.47 -12.76
CA LYS A 196 -2.69 -13.00 -13.54
C LYS A 196 -1.43 -13.06 -12.69
N ILE A 197 -0.38 -13.68 -13.21
CA ILE A 197 0.92 -13.76 -12.54
C ILE A 197 1.88 -12.81 -13.23
N PHE A 198 2.55 -11.96 -12.44
CA PHE A 198 3.63 -11.08 -12.89
C PHE A 198 4.94 -11.64 -12.36
N LYS A 199 5.90 -11.90 -13.28
CA LYS A 199 7.20 -12.48 -12.95
C LYS A 199 8.30 -11.46 -13.12
N ASN A 200 9.16 -11.31 -12.11
CA ASN A 200 10.32 -10.42 -12.14
C ASN A 200 11.53 -11.11 -11.50
N LYS A 201 12.73 -10.80 -11.99
CA LYS A 201 13.98 -11.25 -11.38
C LYS A 201 14.16 -10.60 -10.01
N LYS A 202 14.49 -11.39 -8.98
CA LYS A 202 14.76 -10.86 -7.64
C LYS A 202 16.08 -10.10 -7.62
N ILE A 203 16.05 -8.85 -7.18
CA ILE A 203 17.24 -8.02 -6.98
C ILE A 203 17.79 -8.32 -5.59
N LYS A 204 19.06 -8.74 -5.51
CA LYS A 204 19.76 -9.00 -4.25
C LYS A 204 20.19 -7.67 -3.61
N THR A 205 19.39 -7.12 -2.72
CA THR A 205 19.67 -5.88 -1.97
C THR A 205 18.95 -5.85 -0.63
N LYS A 206 19.55 -5.18 0.35
CA LYS A 206 18.89 -4.85 1.63
C LYS A 206 18.01 -3.57 1.53
N ASN A 207 18.22 -2.76 0.48
CA ASN A 207 17.57 -1.46 0.31
C ASN A 207 16.19 -1.63 -0.34
N THR A 208 15.23 -2.08 0.44
CA THR A 208 13.85 -2.37 0.02
C THR A 208 12.79 -1.69 0.88
N HIS A 209 13.21 -0.68 1.69
CA HIS A 209 12.29 0.06 2.54
C HIS A 209 11.30 0.87 1.68
N GLY A 210 10.01 0.77 2.00
CA GLY A 210 8.93 1.44 1.29
C GLY A 210 8.44 0.77 -0.01
N THR A 211 9.00 -0.39 -0.40
CA THR A 211 8.58 -1.12 -1.62
C THR A 211 7.06 -1.36 -1.67
N GLY A 212 6.44 -1.81 -0.57
CA GLY A 212 4.99 -2.06 -0.48
C GLY A 212 4.17 -0.78 -0.66
N CYS A 213 4.52 0.26 0.10
CA CYS A 213 3.88 1.58 0.01
C CYS A 213 3.97 2.14 -1.40
N THR A 214 5.17 2.09 -2.01
CA THR A 214 5.41 2.55 -3.38
C THR A 214 4.57 1.77 -4.40
N LEU A 215 4.50 0.43 -4.28
CA LEU A 215 3.70 -0.39 -5.19
C LEU A 215 2.22 -0.03 -5.14
N SER A 216 1.63 0.01 -3.93
CA SER A 216 0.21 0.33 -3.76
C SER A 216 -0.13 1.76 -4.20
N SER A 217 0.75 2.73 -3.96
CA SER A 217 0.58 4.11 -4.40
C SER A 217 0.75 4.27 -5.91
N ALA A 218 1.67 3.55 -6.53
CA ALA A 218 1.82 3.52 -7.98
C ALA A 218 0.57 2.93 -8.66
N ILE A 219 0.02 1.82 -8.12
CA ILE A 219 -1.23 1.23 -8.64
C ILE A 219 -2.38 2.24 -8.52
N ALA A 220 -2.55 2.87 -7.35
CA ALA A 220 -3.58 3.88 -7.15
C ALA A 220 -3.39 5.09 -8.09
N SER A 221 -2.15 5.49 -8.36
CA SER A 221 -1.80 6.55 -9.30
C SER A 221 -2.18 6.19 -10.74
N PHE A 222 -1.88 4.99 -11.21
CA PHE A 222 -2.28 4.54 -12.55
C PHE A 222 -3.80 4.40 -12.67
N ILE A 223 -4.49 3.89 -11.64
CA ILE A 223 -5.96 3.85 -11.59
C ILE A 223 -6.55 5.26 -11.67
N SER A 224 -5.98 6.25 -10.96
CA SER A 224 -6.44 7.65 -11.04
C SER A 224 -6.31 8.25 -12.45
N ARG A 225 -5.42 7.69 -13.28
CA ARG A 225 -5.19 8.01 -14.68
C ARG A 225 -6.01 7.16 -15.65
N ASN A 226 -7.01 6.42 -15.15
CA ASN A 226 -7.93 5.56 -15.91
C ASN A 226 -7.28 4.34 -16.58
N TYR A 227 -6.11 3.86 -16.10
CA TYR A 227 -5.59 2.57 -16.52
C TYR A 227 -6.43 1.44 -15.92
N ASN A 228 -6.62 0.34 -16.66
CA ASN A 228 -7.26 -0.86 -16.11
C ASN A 228 -6.37 -1.53 -15.05
N MET A 229 -6.94 -2.45 -14.27
CA MET A 229 -6.26 -3.09 -13.15
C MET A 229 -4.97 -3.84 -13.55
N ASN A 230 -5.02 -4.63 -14.62
CA ASN A 230 -3.86 -5.41 -15.09
C ASN A 230 -2.70 -4.50 -15.48
N GLU A 231 -2.99 -3.45 -16.23
CA GLU A 231 -1.98 -2.50 -16.70
C GLU A 231 -1.44 -1.64 -15.54
N SER A 232 -2.30 -1.25 -14.59
CA SER A 232 -1.90 -0.54 -13.38
C SER A 232 -0.92 -1.38 -12.55
N CYS A 233 -1.20 -2.65 -12.33
CA CYS A 233 -0.30 -3.56 -11.62
C CYS A 233 1.01 -3.76 -12.39
N ARG A 234 0.95 -4.06 -13.70
CA ARG A 234 2.14 -4.29 -14.53
C ARG A 234 3.11 -3.11 -14.49
N ARG A 235 2.60 -1.89 -14.76
CA ARG A 235 3.41 -0.66 -14.74
C ARG A 235 3.99 -0.36 -13.35
N SER A 236 3.20 -0.58 -12.31
CA SER A 236 3.65 -0.33 -10.93
C SER A 236 4.74 -1.30 -10.51
N ILE A 237 4.62 -2.58 -10.85
CA ILE A 237 5.64 -3.59 -10.57
C ILE A 237 6.95 -3.25 -11.30
N GLN A 238 6.88 -2.83 -12.58
CA GLN A 238 8.05 -2.39 -13.33
C GLN A 238 8.71 -1.14 -12.73
N TYR A 239 7.90 -0.16 -12.31
CA TYR A 239 8.39 1.04 -11.63
C TYR A 239 9.13 0.70 -10.34
N VAL A 240 8.52 -0.11 -9.48
CA VAL A 240 9.12 -0.54 -8.21
C VAL A 240 10.41 -1.35 -8.46
N HIS A 241 10.43 -2.24 -9.45
CA HIS A 241 11.63 -2.99 -9.81
C HIS A 241 12.78 -2.06 -10.22
N LYS A 242 12.52 -1.05 -11.07
CA LYS A 242 13.51 -0.03 -11.44
C LYS A 242 13.94 0.78 -10.22
N ALA A 243 13.01 1.17 -9.33
CA ALA A 243 13.31 1.92 -8.12
C ALA A 243 14.20 1.14 -7.12
N ILE A 244 14.02 -0.19 -7.03
CA ILE A 244 14.90 -1.06 -6.24
C ILE A 244 16.27 -1.18 -6.88
N LEU A 245 16.34 -1.36 -8.20
CA LEU A 245 17.61 -1.48 -8.95
C LEU A 245 18.49 -0.23 -8.77
N LEU A 246 17.87 0.94 -8.83
CA LEU A 246 18.51 2.25 -8.71
C LEU A 246 18.51 2.81 -7.28
N ASN A 247 18.45 1.96 -6.25
CA ASN A 247 18.39 2.41 -4.86
C ASN A 247 19.61 3.27 -4.47
N PRO A 248 19.42 4.34 -3.66
CA PRO A 248 20.48 5.30 -3.34
C PRO A 248 21.44 4.81 -2.25
N LYS A 249 21.22 3.63 -1.67
CA LYS A 249 22.01 3.03 -0.57
C LYS A 249 22.12 3.90 0.70
N PHE A 250 21.11 4.70 1.00
CA PHE A 250 21.12 5.56 2.19
C PHE A 250 20.85 4.76 3.47
N GLY A 251 21.52 5.16 4.55
CA GLY A 251 21.34 4.61 5.89
C GLY A 251 22.07 3.29 6.14
N ARG A 252 22.17 2.93 7.43
CA ARG A 252 22.93 1.74 7.89
C ARG A 252 22.09 0.45 7.84
N GLY A 253 20.77 0.56 7.92
CA GLY A 253 19.82 -0.55 7.94
C GLY A 253 19.21 -0.86 6.57
N HIS A 254 17.89 -1.08 6.55
CA HIS A 254 17.13 -1.25 5.30
C HIS A 254 16.94 0.12 4.64
N GLY A 255 17.76 0.44 3.65
CA GLY A 255 17.70 1.71 2.95
C GLY A 255 16.46 1.84 2.05
N PRO A 256 16.09 3.09 1.66
CA PRO A 256 14.96 3.35 0.78
C PRO A 256 15.24 2.95 -0.66
N ILE A 257 14.18 2.77 -1.44
CA ILE A 257 14.25 2.67 -2.90
C ILE A 257 14.32 4.06 -3.53
N ASN A 258 14.66 4.15 -4.81
CA ASN A 258 14.73 5.41 -5.55
C ASN A 258 13.37 5.75 -6.17
N HIS A 259 12.57 6.60 -5.53
CA HIS A 259 11.28 7.03 -6.06
C HIS A 259 11.39 7.89 -7.33
N MET A 260 12.58 8.44 -7.65
CA MET A 260 12.85 9.25 -8.84
C MET A 260 13.26 8.41 -10.06
N ALA A 261 13.17 7.10 -9.99
CA ALA A 261 13.67 6.15 -11.01
C ALA A 261 13.09 6.34 -12.42
N LEU A 262 12.00 7.09 -12.61
CA LEU A 262 11.43 7.42 -13.92
C LEU A 262 11.92 8.75 -14.49
N LEU A 263 12.58 9.57 -13.69
CA LEU A 263 13.06 10.90 -14.09
C LEU A 263 14.48 10.87 -14.66
N ASN A 264 15.10 9.67 -14.65
CA ASN A 264 16.46 9.42 -15.16
C ASN A 264 16.39 8.51 -16.38
#